data_3f64d7b6ce411018fffee83ef2f1d849
#
_entry.id   3f64d7b6ce411018fffee83ef2f1d849
#
_cell.length_a   1.000
_cell.length_b   1.000
_cell.length_c   1.000
_cell.angle_alpha   90.00
_cell.angle_beta   90.00
_cell.angle_gamma   90.00
#
_symmetry.space_group_name_H-M   'P 1'
#
loop_
_entity.id
_entity.type
_entity.pdbx_description
1 polymer ?
#
loop_
_entity_poly.entity_id
_entity_poly.type
_entity_poly.pdbx_seq_one_letter_code
_entity_poly.pdbx_strand_id
1 'polypeptide(L)'
;MPQAFLDRLGHYTGAVAELATGRPGPVTVFRFDIDCVLVTESTASDHVPAVLGFASEIPGAMHACGHDAHTASGLALAHWLKDHQDELTGRIRLLFQPAEEGTRGAGSMAAKGWVDDADWFFGAHVGDECKLGTVGVIRHGFLATSKMDIHFKGTASHAGAKPEAGRSALSAAAACTLMLEGITRHSGGATRVAVGTMNAGEGRNVTPAHADMQIEVRGETGPVNDWMTERVKSIVKGVSESYEVEGTVELVGQATSVDSDPEATAVVAKAAETLHYPCLMLDHAGASEDCSILIRRAQEKGVKSTFFLWGCNHHGHHRPDFDLQDTESLPCALAMLTTVVKETNGR
;
A
#
# COMPACT_ATOMS: atom_id res chain seq x y z
N MET A 1 -24.42 0.35 -5.06
CA MET A 1 -24.18 1.81 -5.16
C MET A 1 -24.92 2.32 -6.40
N PRO A 2 -25.68 3.44 -6.35
CA PRO A 2 -26.40 3.96 -7.51
C PRO A 2 -25.43 4.38 -8.63
N GLN A 3 -25.75 4.05 -9.90
CA GLN A 3 -24.92 4.36 -11.05
C GLN A 3 -24.62 5.88 -11.15
N ALA A 4 -25.63 6.72 -10.91
CA ALA A 4 -25.44 8.17 -10.90
C ALA A 4 -24.40 8.67 -9.87
N PHE A 5 -24.17 7.93 -8.79
CA PHE A 5 -23.09 8.24 -7.84
C PHE A 5 -21.71 7.85 -8.40
N LEU A 6 -21.60 6.67 -9.02
CA LEU A 6 -20.36 6.25 -9.70
C LEU A 6 -19.97 7.19 -10.84
N ASP A 7 -20.94 7.66 -11.61
CA ASP A 7 -20.73 8.63 -12.71
C ASP A 7 -20.19 9.96 -12.15
N ARG A 8 -20.70 10.41 -10.99
CA ARG A 8 -20.19 11.63 -10.31
C ARG A 8 -18.77 11.48 -9.81
N LEU A 9 -18.35 10.27 -9.39
CA LEU A 9 -16.98 9.99 -8.98
C LEU A 9 -16.00 9.95 -10.16
N GLY A 10 -16.48 9.95 -11.42
CA GLY A 10 -15.63 9.88 -12.60
C GLY A 10 -14.74 8.63 -12.61
N HIS A 11 -15.23 7.53 -12.06
CA HIS A 11 -14.52 6.27 -11.82
C HIS A 11 -13.36 6.34 -10.82
N TYR A 12 -13.22 7.44 -10.07
CA TYR A 12 -12.29 7.49 -8.93
C TYR A 12 -12.89 6.77 -7.73
N THR A 13 -12.04 6.01 -7.02
CA THR A 13 -12.45 5.23 -5.86
C THR A 13 -11.93 5.80 -4.53
N GLY A 14 -11.01 6.77 -4.58
CA GLY A 14 -10.51 7.48 -3.41
C GLY A 14 -11.24 8.81 -3.15
N ALA A 15 -11.06 9.36 -1.97
CA ALA A 15 -11.61 10.66 -1.59
C ALA A 15 -10.60 11.48 -0.78
N VAL A 16 -10.74 12.80 -0.83
CA VAL A 16 -10.00 13.74 0.02
C VAL A 16 -11.03 14.67 0.67
N ALA A 17 -10.96 14.77 2.00
CA ALA A 17 -11.73 15.73 2.78
C ALA A 17 -10.76 16.70 3.47
N GLU A 18 -11.14 17.98 3.57
CA GLU A 18 -10.33 18.98 4.27
C GLU A 18 -11.21 19.87 5.13
N LEU A 19 -10.87 20.00 6.41
CA LEU A 19 -11.36 21.06 7.26
C LEU A 19 -10.40 22.26 7.19
N ALA A 20 -10.89 23.40 6.72
CA ALA A 20 -10.19 24.67 6.81
C ALA A 20 -10.81 25.51 7.92
N THR A 21 -10.10 25.72 9.03
CA THR A 21 -10.65 26.44 10.20
C THR A 21 -10.80 27.96 10.00
N GLY A 22 -10.21 28.49 8.93
CA GLY A 22 -10.13 29.92 8.68
C GLY A 22 -9.13 30.66 9.59
N ARG A 23 -8.43 29.96 10.48
CA ARG A 23 -7.43 30.51 11.40
C ARG A 23 -6.03 30.06 10.94
N PRO A 24 -5.01 30.96 11.07
CA PRO A 24 -3.63 30.56 10.79
C PRO A 24 -3.18 29.39 11.67
N GLY A 25 -2.47 28.44 11.10
CA GLY A 25 -1.98 27.25 11.79
C GLY A 25 -1.47 26.21 10.80
N PRO A 26 -0.98 25.05 11.27
CA PRO A 26 -0.39 24.04 10.43
C PRO A 26 -1.41 23.30 9.55
N VAL A 27 -0.88 22.65 8.52
CA VAL A 27 -1.61 21.70 7.69
C VAL A 27 -1.24 20.29 8.13
N THR A 28 -2.18 19.56 8.69
CA THR A 28 -2.00 18.17 9.13
C THR A 28 -2.77 17.23 8.23
N VAL A 29 -2.10 16.20 7.75
CA VAL A 29 -2.66 15.21 6.83
C VAL A 29 -2.69 13.84 7.49
N PHE A 30 -3.84 13.16 7.42
CA PHE A 30 -4.02 11.76 7.81
C PHE A 30 -4.38 10.91 6.61
N ARG A 31 -3.88 9.68 6.56
CA ARG A 31 -4.20 8.71 5.52
C ARG A 31 -4.94 7.51 6.10
N PHE A 32 -5.97 7.10 5.39
CA PHE A 32 -6.79 5.91 5.64
C PHE A 32 -6.92 5.14 4.33
N ASP A 33 -6.45 3.91 4.27
CA ASP A 33 -6.76 3.01 3.17
C ASP A 33 -8.20 2.51 3.29
N ILE A 34 -8.80 2.13 2.15
CA ILE A 34 -10.24 1.83 2.07
C ILE A 34 -10.56 0.59 1.24
N ASP A 35 -9.56 -0.05 0.65
CA ASP A 35 -9.76 -1.23 -0.18
C ASP A 35 -9.81 -2.52 0.65
N CYS A 36 -10.16 -3.62 0.00
CA CYS A 36 -10.27 -4.94 0.60
C CYS A 36 -9.43 -5.97 -0.18
N VAL A 37 -9.26 -7.14 0.41
CA VAL A 37 -8.56 -8.27 -0.21
C VAL A 37 -9.54 -9.27 -0.84
N LEU A 38 -9.04 -10.02 -1.83
CA LEU A 38 -9.81 -11.08 -2.51
C LEU A 38 -9.77 -12.38 -1.69
N VAL A 39 -10.41 -12.34 -0.54
CA VAL A 39 -10.56 -13.46 0.39
C VAL A 39 -12.04 -13.69 0.64
N THR A 40 -12.48 -14.94 0.63
CA THR A 40 -13.86 -15.29 1.02
C THR A 40 -13.94 -15.33 2.53
N GLU A 41 -14.83 -14.52 3.10
CA GLU A 41 -15.02 -14.43 4.54
C GLU A 41 -15.60 -15.71 5.13
N SER A 42 -15.19 -16.05 6.35
CA SER A 42 -15.64 -17.22 7.09
C SER A 42 -17.12 -17.12 7.45
N THR A 43 -17.82 -18.26 7.34
CA THR A 43 -19.21 -18.42 7.81
C THR A 43 -19.27 -19.27 9.07
N ALA A 44 -18.14 -19.49 9.74
CA ALA A 44 -18.06 -20.31 10.95
C ALA A 44 -18.87 -19.69 12.11
N SER A 45 -19.38 -20.53 12.98
CA SER A 45 -20.24 -20.11 14.10
C SER A 45 -19.52 -19.35 15.21
N ASP A 46 -18.23 -19.25 15.16
CA ASP A 46 -17.35 -18.48 16.04
C ASP A 46 -16.78 -17.22 15.38
N HIS A 47 -17.08 -16.98 14.09
CA HIS A 47 -16.70 -15.75 13.39
C HIS A 47 -17.72 -14.65 13.68
N VAL A 48 -17.33 -13.65 14.48
CA VAL A 48 -18.23 -12.62 15.00
C VAL A 48 -18.98 -11.85 13.90
N PRO A 49 -18.33 -11.39 12.80
CA PRO A 49 -19.05 -10.72 11.70
C PRO A 49 -20.18 -11.55 11.10
N ALA A 50 -19.98 -12.86 10.92
CA ALA A 50 -21.01 -13.75 10.39
C ALA A 50 -22.15 -13.97 11.40
N VAL A 51 -21.81 -14.14 12.68
CA VAL A 51 -22.81 -14.36 13.75
C VAL A 51 -23.68 -13.13 13.98
N LEU A 52 -23.10 -11.94 13.93
CA LEU A 52 -23.80 -10.67 14.16
C LEU A 52 -24.41 -10.06 12.89
N GLY A 53 -24.17 -10.65 11.71
CA GLY A 53 -24.80 -10.27 10.46
C GLY A 53 -24.24 -9.03 9.79
N PHE A 54 -22.91 -8.79 9.96
CA PHE A 54 -22.19 -7.71 9.27
C PHE A 54 -20.97 -8.20 8.45
N ALA A 55 -20.88 -9.51 8.20
CA ALA A 55 -19.90 -10.07 7.29
C ALA A 55 -20.06 -9.50 5.87
N SER A 56 -19.02 -9.64 5.05
CA SER A 56 -19.03 -9.13 3.66
C SER A 56 -20.22 -9.69 2.85
N GLU A 57 -20.93 -8.81 2.18
CA GLU A 57 -21.99 -9.18 1.22
C GLU A 57 -21.44 -9.49 -0.18
N ILE A 58 -20.14 -9.28 -0.41
CA ILE A 58 -19.49 -9.50 -1.70
C ILE A 58 -18.72 -10.83 -1.70
N PRO A 59 -19.20 -11.85 -2.41
CA PRO A 59 -18.51 -13.14 -2.47
C PRO A 59 -17.06 -12.99 -2.97
N GLY A 60 -16.12 -13.59 -2.24
CA GLY A 60 -14.71 -13.58 -2.62
C GLY A 60 -13.94 -12.28 -2.28
N ALA A 61 -14.55 -11.36 -1.55
CA ALA A 61 -13.88 -10.15 -1.09
C ALA A 61 -14.29 -9.82 0.34
N MET A 62 -13.34 -9.47 1.20
CA MET A 62 -13.59 -9.03 2.57
C MET A 62 -12.48 -8.07 3.05
N HIS A 63 -12.74 -7.33 4.12
CA HIS A 63 -11.74 -6.54 4.81
C HIS A 63 -10.89 -7.41 5.77
N ALA A 64 -10.02 -8.26 5.21
CA ALA A 64 -9.14 -9.12 5.99
C ALA A 64 -7.79 -8.46 6.36
N CYS A 65 -7.72 -7.13 6.23
CA CYS A 65 -6.57 -6.31 6.65
C CYS A 65 -6.97 -5.16 7.59
N GLY A 66 -8.26 -4.97 7.85
CA GLY A 66 -8.77 -3.95 8.76
C GLY A 66 -8.97 -2.56 8.14
N HIS A 67 -8.95 -2.43 6.81
CA HIS A 67 -9.15 -1.14 6.14
C HIS A 67 -10.57 -0.58 6.31
N ASP A 68 -11.55 -1.39 6.64
CA ASP A 68 -12.87 -0.96 7.11
C ASP A 68 -12.78 -0.20 8.45
N ALA A 69 -11.94 -0.68 9.37
CA ALA A 69 -11.66 0.01 10.63
C ALA A 69 -10.92 1.34 10.39
N HIS A 70 -10.00 1.39 9.42
CA HIS A 70 -9.32 2.62 9.02
C HIS A 70 -10.34 3.61 8.42
N THR A 71 -11.19 3.15 7.51
CA THR A 71 -12.27 3.95 6.91
C THR A 71 -13.21 4.49 7.98
N ALA A 72 -13.68 3.63 8.90
CA ALA A 72 -14.57 4.02 9.99
C ALA A 72 -13.92 5.06 10.92
N SER A 73 -12.65 4.88 11.27
CA SER A 73 -11.88 5.81 12.09
C SER A 73 -11.71 7.16 11.40
N GLY A 74 -11.44 7.17 10.09
CA GLY A 74 -11.34 8.39 9.29
C GLY A 74 -12.67 9.17 9.21
N LEU A 75 -13.78 8.46 9.04
CA LEU A 75 -15.13 9.07 9.05
C LEU A 75 -15.48 9.60 10.43
N ALA A 76 -15.20 8.86 11.49
CA ALA A 76 -15.40 9.32 12.86
C ALA A 76 -14.56 10.57 13.18
N LEU A 77 -13.28 10.60 12.72
CA LEU A 77 -12.46 11.79 12.83
C LEU A 77 -13.06 12.98 12.07
N ALA A 78 -13.59 12.77 10.86
CA ALA A 78 -14.23 13.84 10.09
C ALA A 78 -15.43 14.45 10.82
N HIS A 79 -16.26 13.63 11.48
CA HIS A 79 -17.35 14.09 12.32
C HIS A 79 -16.83 14.88 13.53
N TRP A 80 -15.85 14.34 14.24
CA TRP A 80 -15.26 15.01 15.39
C TRP A 80 -14.65 16.37 15.01
N LEU A 81 -13.92 16.45 13.88
CA LEU A 81 -13.34 17.71 13.38
C LEU A 81 -14.40 18.78 13.12
N LYS A 82 -15.55 18.40 12.56
CA LYS A 82 -16.66 19.30 12.32
C LYS A 82 -17.21 19.88 13.63
N ASP A 83 -17.38 19.03 14.65
CA ASP A 83 -17.96 19.43 15.92
C ASP A 83 -17.00 20.27 16.78
N HIS A 84 -15.68 20.11 16.60
CA HIS A 84 -14.64 20.78 17.38
C HIS A 84 -13.85 21.83 16.59
N GLN A 85 -14.33 22.22 15.39
CA GLN A 85 -13.59 23.14 14.52
C GLN A 85 -13.19 24.47 15.18
N ASP A 86 -13.96 24.93 16.17
CA ASP A 86 -13.68 26.17 16.90
C ASP A 86 -12.52 26.05 17.87
N GLU A 87 -12.10 24.85 18.23
CA GLU A 87 -10.96 24.55 19.10
C GLU A 87 -9.64 24.38 18.30
N LEU A 88 -9.70 24.42 16.96
CA LEU A 88 -8.59 24.07 16.08
C LEU A 88 -8.10 25.27 15.27
N THR A 89 -6.87 25.16 14.75
CA THR A 89 -6.20 26.11 13.87
C THR A 89 -5.70 25.43 12.60
N GLY A 90 -5.40 26.20 11.56
CA GLY A 90 -4.86 25.67 10.31
C GLY A 90 -5.85 24.84 9.50
N ARG A 91 -5.35 23.78 8.87
CA ARG A 91 -6.13 22.86 8.03
C ARG A 91 -5.85 21.40 8.40
N ILE A 92 -6.86 20.57 8.38
CA ILE A 92 -6.73 19.14 8.59
C ILE A 92 -7.29 18.41 7.36
N ARG A 93 -6.46 17.60 6.71
CA ARG A 93 -6.80 16.87 5.49
C ARG A 93 -6.82 15.37 5.74
N LEU A 94 -7.87 14.71 5.28
CA LEU A 94 -8.08 13.27 5.37
C LEU A 94 -8.01 12.66 3.98
N LEU A 95 -7.08 11.77 3.75
CA LEU A 95 -6.92 11.02 2.50
C LEU A 95 -7.54 9.63 2.67
N PHE A 96 -8.61 9.35 1.97
CA PHE A 96 -9.20 8.01 1.87
C PHE A 96 -8.63 7.34 0.62
N GLN A 97 -7.63 6.49 0.82
CA GLN A 97 -6.80 5.94 -0.24
C GLN A 97 -7.29 4.57 -0.69
N PRO A 98 -7.59 4.35 -1.99
CA PRO A 98 -7.87 3.04 -2.55
C PRO A 98 -6.59 2.27 -2.87
N ALA A 99 -6.74 0.97 -3.15
CA ALA A 99 -5.74 0.09 -3.78
C ALA A 99 -4.38 0.01 -3.02
N GLU A 100 -4.41 -0.01 -1.68
CA GLU A 100 -3.23 -0.28 -0.86
C GLU A 100 -2.71 -1.69 -1.10
N GLU A 101 -3.57 -2.70 -1.09
CA GLU A 101 -3.25 -4.12 -1.24
C GLU A 101 -2.50 -4.45 -2.56
N GLY A 102 -2.71 -3.61 -3.56
CA GLY A 102 -1.95 -3.63 -4.81
C GLY A 102 -0.67 -2.80 -4.79
N THR A 103 -0.40 -2.06 -3.71
CA THR A 103 0.66 -1.03 -3.62
C THR A 103 0.56 0.02 -4.73
N ARG A 104 -0.66 0.50 -5.04
CA ARG A 104 -0.96 1.35 -6.22
C ARG A 104 -1.53 2.72 -5.88
N GLY A 105 -2.34 2.81 -4.81
CA GLY A 105 -3.15 3.99 -4.52
C GLY A 105 -2.33 5.19 -4.07
N ALA A 106 -1.36 4.98 -3.19
CA ALA A 106 -0.53 6.05 -2.65
C ALA A 106 0.26 6.79 -3.74
N GLY A 107 0.77 6.08 -4.75
CA GLY A 107 1.48 6.69 -5.87
C GLY A 107 0.63 7.71 -6.63
N SER A 108 -0.65 7.40 -6.85
CA SER A 108 -1.58 8.32 -7.52
C SER A 108 -1.90 9.56 -6.68
N MET A 109 -2.06 9.41 -5.37
CA MET A 109 -2.30 10.52 -4.45
C MET A 109 -1.05 11.40 -4.28
N ALA A 110 0.15 10.79 -4.23
CA ALA A 110 1.42 11.51 -4.22
C ALA A 110 1.60 12.35 -5.49
N ALA A 111 1.29 11.78 -6.67
CA ALA A 111 1.35 12.50 -7.94
C ALA A 111 0.39 13.69 -8.02
N LYS A 112 -0.73 13.65 -7.29
CA LYS A 112 -1.67 14.78 -7.15
C LYS A 112 -1.18 15.88 -6.20
N GLY A 113 -0.12 15.63 -5.43
CA GLY A 113 0.45 16.61 -4.50
C GLY A 113 -0.34 16.82 -3.21
N TRP A 114 -1.17 15.87 -2.79
CA TRP A 114 -2.03 16.02 -1.60
C TRP A 114 -1.27 16.15 -0.28
N VAL A 115 0.05 15.90 -0.28
CA VAL A 115 0.92 16.03 0.90
C VAL A 115 1.94 17.18 0.75
N ASP A 116 2.00 17.85 -0.40
CA ASP A 116 3.09 18.78 -0.74
C ASP A 116 3.09 20.09 0.07
N ASP A 117 1.94 20.52 0.56
CA ASP A 117 1.73 21.74 1.33
C ASP A 117 1.47 21.46 2.82
N ALA A 118 1.75 20.25 3.28
CA ALA A 118 1.55 19.86 4.66
C ALA A 118 2.72 20.26 5.56
N ASP A 119 2.47 20.41 6.87
CA ASP A 119 3.47 20.50 7.92
C ASP A 119 3.66 19.14 8.60
N TRP A 120 2.57 18.36 8.69
CA TRP A 120 2.53 17.05 9.34
C TRP A 120 1.81 16.02 8.48
N PHE A 121 2.34 14.81 8.44
CA PHE A 121 1.70 13.65 7.80
C PHE A 121 1.72 12.44 8.73
N PHE A 122 0.55 11.82 8.91
CA PHE A 122 0.37 10.63 9.72
C PHE A 122 -0.31 9.54 8.91
N GLY A 123 0.39 8.42 8.69
CA GLY A 123 -0.19 7.16 8.27
C GLY A 123 -0.48 6.30 9.49
N ALA A 124 -1.43 5.37 9.39
CA ALA A 124 -1.73 4.48 10.49
C ALA A 124 -2.33 3.15 9.98
N HIS A 125 -2.18 2.09 10.81
CA HIS A 125 -2.77 0.78 10.55
C HIS A 125 -3.21 0.11 11.86
N VAL A 126 -4.18 -0.80 11.77
CA VAL A 126 -4.66 -1.57 12.92
C VAL A 126 -3.91 -2.90 13.05
N GLY A 127 -3.64 -3.33 14.27
CA GLY A 127 -3.09 -4.66 14.56
C GLY A 127 -1.59 -4.77 14.35
N ASP A 128 -1.15 -5.72 13.52
CA ASP A 128 0.23 -6.14 13.34
C ASP A 128 0.92 -6.52 14.66
N GLU A 129 1.93 -5.77 15.08
CA GLU A 129 2.69 -6.04 16.30
C GLU A 129 2.07 -5.43 17.56
N CYS A 130 0.96 -4.69 17.43
CA CYS A 130 0.27 -4.03 18.52
C CYS A 130 -0.96 -4.82 18.98
N LYS A 131 -0.93 -5.28 20.23
CA LYS A 131 -2.08 -5.91 20.88
C LYS A 131 -3.12 -4.87 21.28
N LEU A 132 -4.35 -5.30 21.43
CA LEU A 132 -5.45 -4.47 21.93
C LEU A 132 -5.03 -3.66 23.16
N GLY A 133 -5.31 -2.36 23.14
CA GLY A 133 -4.95 -1.42 24.20
C GLY A 133 -3.49 -0.94 24.17
N THR A 134 -2.75 -1.19 23.10
CA THR A 134 -1.39 -0.66 22.88
C THR A 134 -1.32 0.17 21.61
N VAL A 135 -0.33 1.04 21.50
CA VAL A 135 0.00 1.85 20.32
C VAL A 135 1.45 1.55 19.93
N GLY A 136 1.75 1.53 18.66
CA GLY A 136 3.12 1.39 18.14
C GLY A 136 3.47 2.56 17.23
N VAL A 137 4.72 2.98 17.24
CA VAL A 137 5.26 3.93 16.26
C VAL A 137 6.38 3.25 15.50
N ILE A 138 6.27 3.22 14.20
CA ILE A 138 7.27 2.64 13.32
C ILE A 138 8.37 3.68 13.12
N ARG A 139 9.55 3.45 13.69
CA ARG A 139 10.72 4.32 13.52
C ARG A 139 11.42 4.06 12.20
N HIS A 140 11.67 2.79 11.92
CA HIS A 140 12.23 2.31 10.66
C HIS A 140 11.34 1.17 10.17
N GLY A 141 11.02 1.12 8.91
CA GLY A 141 10.16 0.03 8.51
C GLY A 141 9.81 -0.03 7.05
N PHE A 142 8.97 -1.01 6.78
CA PHE A 142 8.49 -1.46 5.50
C PHE A 142 9.59 -1.96 4.57
N LEU A 143 9.33 -3.10 3.94
CA LEU A 143 10.15 -3.60 2.85
C LEU A 143 9.77 -2.85 1.57
N ALA A 144 10.75 -2.25 0.93
CA ALA A 144 10.54 -1.66 -0.38
C ALA A 144 10.24 -2.75 -1.40
N THR A 145 9.23 -2.53 -2.22
CA THR A 145 8.79 -3.48 -3.25
C THR A 145 8.45 -2.78 -4.55
N SER A 146 8.63 -3.47 -5.67
CA SER A 146 8.14 -3.08 -6.99
C SER A 146 7.48 -4.27 -7.67
N LYS A 147 6.19 -4.14 -7.99
CA LYS A 147 5.40 -5.10 -8.75
C LYS A 147 5.40 -4.65 -10.21
N MET A 148 5.77 -5.54 -11.12
CA MET A 148 5.93 -5.21 -12.53
C MET A 148 5.29 -6.26 -13.42
N ASP A 149 4.63 -5.78 -14.48
CA ASP A 149 4.17 -6.59 -15.59
C ASP A 149 5.19 -6.46 -16.75
N ILE A 150 5.61 -7.61 -17.31
CA ILE A 150 6.53 -7.67 -18.42
C ILE A 150 5.82 -8.32 -19.60
N HIS A 151 5.86 -7.65 -20.76
CA HIS A 151 5.24 -8.13 -21.97
C HIS A 151 6.30 -8.32 -23.05
N PHE A 152 6.32 -9.49 -23.69
CA PHE A 152 7.14 -9.76 -24.85
C PHE A 152 6.25 -9.98 -26.07
N LYS A 153 6.55 -9.26 -27.16
CA LYS A 153 5.91 -9.39 -28.46
C LYS A 153 6.93 -9.83 -29.50
N GLY A 154 6.72 -11.01 -30.03
CA GLY A 154 7.53 -11.62 -31.05
C GLY A 154 6.81 -11.69 -32.41
N THR A 155 7.19 -12.69 -33.22
CA THR A 155 6.61 -12.95 -34.54
C THR A 155 6.23 -14.41 -34.66
N ALA A 156 4.95 -14.67 -34.96
CA ALA A 156 4.48 -16.03 -35.19
C ALA A 156 5.01 -16.59 -36.53
N SER A 157 5.30 -17.90 -36.53
CA SER A 157 5.63 -18.63 -37.72
C SER A 157 5.21 -20.10 -37.60
N HIS A 158 5.17 -20.82 -38.71
CA HIS A 158 4.97 -22.27 -38.66
C HIS A 158 6.27 -22.94 -38.21
N ALA A 159 6.27 -23.46 -37.00
CA ALA A 159 7.49 -23.97 -36.34
C ALA A 159 8.24 -25.07 -37.11
N GLY A 160 7.52 -25.86 -37.93
CA GLY A 160 8.13 -26.93 -38.75
C GLY A 160 8.46 -26.54 -40.19
N ALA A 161 7.80 -25.50 -40.76
CA ALA A 161 7.97 -25.15 -42.18
C ALA A 161 8.85 -23.90 -42.41
N LYS A 162 8.78 -22.91 -41.49
CA LYS A 162 9.56 -21.65 -41.55
C LYS A 162 9.96 -21.19 -40.16
N PRO A 163 10.73 -21.97 -39.37
CA PRO A 163 11.11 -21.59 -38.03
C PRO A 163 11.95 -20.30 -37.97
N GLU A 164 12.77 -20.03 -38.97
CA GLU A 164 13.65 -18.86 -39.07
C GLU A 164 12.89 -17.54 -39.25
N ALA A 165 11.62 -17.59 -39.65
CA ALA A 165 10.77 -16.41 -39.80
C ALA A 165 10.12 -15.97 -38.44
N GLY A 166 10.13 -16.84 -37.45
CA GLY A 166 9.57 -16.58 -36.14
C GLY A 166 10.52 -15.89 -35.16
N ARG A 167 9.95 -15.22 -34.18
CA ARG A 167 10.63 -14.66 -33.01
C ARG A 167 9.85 -15.07 -31.78
N SER A 168 10.43 -15.96 -30.96
CA SER A 168 9.68 -16.61 -29.86
C SER A 168 9.64 -15.72 -28.62
N ALA A 169 8.50 -15.17 -28.31
CA ALA A 169 8.24 -14.45 -27.07
C ALA A 169 8.34 -15.39 -25.83
N LEU A 170 7.90 -16.66 -25.96
CA LEU A 170 8.02 -17.67 -24.91
C LEU A 170 9.49 -17.93 -24.55
N SER A 171 10.34 -18.08 -25.55
CA SER A 171 11.77 -18.32 -25.30
C SER A 171 12.43 -17.12 -24.63
N ALA A 172 12.04 -15.90 -25.04
CA ALA A 172 12.47 -14.66 -24.40
C ALA A 172 12.03 -14.61 -22.94
N ALA A 173 10.76 -14.90 -22.64
CA ALA A 173 10.24 -14.92 -21.27
C ALA A 173 10.92 -15.97 -20.39
N ALA A 174 11.18 -17.17 -20.93
CA ALA A 174 11.90 -18.22 -20.21
C ALA A 174 13.35 -17.80 -19.87
N ALA A 175 14.07 -17.21 -20.83
CA ALA A 175 15.41 -16.68 -20.61
C ALA A 175 15.38 -15.51 -19.58
N CYS A 176 14.40 -14.62 -19.70
CA CYS A 176 14.18 -13.52 -18.76
C CYS A 176 14.02 -14.05 -17.33
N THR A 177 13.18 -15.07 -17.13
CA THR A 177 13.01 -15.72 -15.81
C THR A 177 14.34 -16.16 -15.21
N LEU A 178 15.15 -16.91 -15.96
CA LEU A 178 16.44 -17.39 -15.47
C LEU A 178 17.41 -16.25 -15.15
N MET A 179 17.40 -15.18 -15.93
CA MET A 179 18.24 -14.01 -15.68
C MET A 179 17.76 -13.19 -14.47
N LEU A 180 16.44 -13.08 -14.26
CA LEU A 180 15.87 -12.44 -13.09
C LEU A 180 16.25 -13.20 -11.80
N GLU A 181 16.08 -14.51 -11.77
CA GLU A 181 16.51 -15.36 -10.64
C GLU A 181 18.02 -15.31 -10.40
N GLY A 182 18.80 -15.01 -11.44
CA GLY A 182 20.24 -14.83 -11.39
C GLY A 182 20.71 -13.44 -10.93
N ILE A 183 19.82 -12.50 -10.59
CA ILE A 183 20.22 -11.19 -10.05
C ILE A 183 21.03 -11.40 -8.77
N THR A 184 22.24 -10.79 -8.74
CA THR A 184 23.13 -10.90 -7.58
C THR A 184 22.54 -10.24 -6.33
N ARG A 185 23.01 -10.69 -5.15
CA ARG A 185 22.68 -10.03 -3.88
C ARG A 185 23.34 -8.66 -3.80
N HIS A 186 22.72 -7.75 -3.07
CA HIS A 186 23.23 -6.39 -2.87
C HIS A 186 23.87 -6.24 -1.49
N SER A 187 25.03 -5.58 -1.41
CA SER A 187 25.74 -5.36 -0.14
C SER A 187 25.05 -4.36 0.79
N GLY A 188 24.18 -3.53 0.25
CA GLY A 188 23.42 -2.51 1.00
C GLY A 188 22.12 -3.01 1.64
N GLY A 189 21.84 -4.33 1.56
CA GLY A 189 20.66 -4.92 2.19
C GLY A 189 20.12 -6.15 1.47
N ALA A 190 19.16 -6.82 2.10
CA ALA A 190 18.52 -8.01 1.54
C ALA A 190 17.75 -7.70 0.26
N THR A 191 17.80 -8.63 -0.70
CA THR A 191 17.08 -8.55 -1.97
C THR A 191 16.25 -9.81 -2.20
N ARG A 192 15.11 -9.65 -2.88
CA ARG A 192 14.26 -10.77 -3.31
C ARG A 192 13.74 -10.51 -4.71
N VAL A 193 13.53 -11.56 -5.47
CA VAL A 193 12.84 -11.56 -6.76
C VAL A 193 11.88 -12.74 -6.79
N ALA A 194 10.72 -12.53 -7.39
CA ALA A 194 9.75 -13.58 -7.63
C ALA A 194 9.13 -13.38 -9.01
N VAL A 195 9.16 -14.42 -9.84
CA VAL A 195 8.37 -14.51 -11.06
C VAL A 195 7.09 -15.27 -10.69
N GLY A 196 6.01 -14.53 -10.47
CA GLY A 196 4.75 -15.08 -9.96
C GLY A 196 3.94 -15.82 -11.01
N THR A 197 3.85 -15.24 -12.21
CA THR A 197 3.14 -15.85 -13.34
C THR A 197 3.89 -15.68 -14.63
N MET A 198 3.68 -16.64 -15.55
CA MET A 198 4.07 -16.55 -16.94
C MET A 198 3.00 -17.22 -17.80
N ASN A 199 2.48 -16.48 -18.78
CA ASN A 199 1.54 -16.99 -19.77
C ASN A 199 2.13 -16.75 -21.16
N ALA A 200 2.27 -17.81 -21.98
CA ALA A 200 2.88 -17.70 -23.30
C ALA A 200 2.43 -18.80 -24.25
N GLY A 201 2.32 -18.46 -25.52
CA GLY A 201 2.13 -19.40 -26.61
C GLY A 201 0.67 -19.74 -26.91
N GLU A 202 0.43 -20.06 -28.20
CA GLU A 202 -0.91 -20.34 -28.77
C GLU A 202 -1.09 -21.81 -29.17
N GLY A 203 -0.01 -22.52 -29.48
CA GLY A 203 -0.10 -23.92 -29.91
C GLY A 203 1.26 -24.56 -30.17
N ARG A 204 1.30 -25.90 -30.15
CA ARG A 204 2.56 -26.68 -30.22
C ARG A 204 3.37 -26.54 -31.51
N ASN A 205 2.78 -26.09 -32.58
CA ASN A 205 3.36 -25.98 -33.93
C ASN A 205 3.43 -24.53 -34.45
N VAL A 206 3.22 -23.56 -33.57
CA VAL A 206 3.32 -22.13 -33.86
C VAL A 206 4.42 -21.53 -32.99
N THR A 207 5.30 -20.71 -33.60
CA THR A 207 6.25 -19.89 -32.81
C THR A 207 5.47 -18.90 -31.98
N PRO A 208 5.59 -18.90 -30.64
CA PRO A 208 4.80 -18.02 -29.77
C PRO A 208 5.10 -16.54 -30.02
N ALA A 209 4.08 -15.76 -30.34
CA ALA A 209 4.22 -14.34 -30.60
C ALA A 209 4.00 -13.46 -29.36
N HIS A 210 3.43 -14.01 -28.29
CA HIS A 210 3.13 -13.27 -27.06
C HIS A 210 3.57 -14.02 -25.82
N ALA A 211 4.09 -13.28 -24.84
CA ALA A 211 4.32 -13.77 -23.50
C ALA A 211 4.14 -12.63 -22.48
N ASP A 212 3.42 -12.93 -21.40
CA ASP A 212 3.14 -12.01 -20.31
C ASP A 212 3.67 -12.61 -19.00
N MET A 213 4.34 -11.79 -18.19
CA MET A 213 4.88 -12.18 -16.90
C MET A 213 4.45 -11.17 -15.84
N GLN A 214 4.14 -11.66 -14.63
CA GLN A 214 3.97 -10.83 -13.45
C GLN A 214 5.07 -11.14 -12.45
N ILE A 215 5.80 -10.12 -12.07
CA ILE A 215 6.96 -10.25 -11.19
C ILE A 215 6.92 -9.26 -10.04
N GLU A 216 7.62 -9.60 -8.97
CA GLU A 216 7.88 -8.72 -7.85
C GLU A 216 9.37 -8.73 -7.50
N VAL A 217 9.92 -7.55 -7.24
CA VAL A 217 11.22 -7.42 -6.60
C VAL A 217 11.09 -6.68 -5.29
N ARG A 218 11.93 -7.04 -4.30
CA ARG A 218 11.99 -6.37 -3.00
C ARG A 218 13.41 -6.03 -2.64
N GLY A 219 13.58 -4.87 -2.01
CA GLY A 219 14.82 -4.45 -1.35
C GLY A 219 14.56 -4.14 0.11
N GLU A 220 15.54 -4.36 0.97
CA GLU A 220 15.46 -3.97 2.39
C GLU A 220 15.22 -2.46 2.54
N THR A 221 15.77 -1.67 1.62
CA THR A 221 15.60 -0.21 1.58
C THR A 221 15.14 0.25 0.19
N GLY A 222 14.59 1.46 0.11
CA GLY A 222 14.19 2.09 -1.16
C GLY A 222 15.31 2.07 -2.21
N PRO A 223 16.53 2.57 -1.91
CA PRO A 223 17.65 2.55 -2.87
C PRO A 223 18.02 1.14 -3.36
N VAL A 224 17.96 0.12 -2.49
CA VAL A 224 18.22 -1.28 -2.89
C VAL A 224 17.13 -1.79 -3.83
N ASN A 225 15.87 -1.44 -3.56
CA ASN A 225 14.75 -1.80 -4.43
C ASN A 225 14.78 -1.06 -5.78
N ASP A 226 15.19 0.20 -5.79
CA ASP A 226 15.37 0.98 -7.02
C ASP A 226 16.45 0.32 -7.90
N TRP A 227 17.56 -0.13 -7.28
CA TRP A 227 18.60 -0.88 -7.98
C TRP A 227 18.04 -2.21 -8.57
N MET A 228 17.22 -2.95 -7.80
CA MET A 228 16.58 -4.18 -8.29
C MET A 228 15.68 -3.89 -9.50
N THR A 229 14.90 -2.83 -9.44
CA THR A 229 14.00 -2.40 -10.54
C THR A 229 14.78 -2.06 -11.81
N GLU A 230 15.89 -1.34 -11.70
CA GLU A 230 16.76 -1.03 -12.85
C GLU A 230 17.44 -2.29 -13.40
N ARG A 231 17.77 -3.28 -12.57
CA ARG A 231 18.28 -4.58 -13.05
C ARG A 231 17.23 -5.33 -13.87
N VAL A 232 15.96 -5.33 -13.43
CA VAL A 232 14.86 -5.93 -14.22
C VAL A 232 14.76 -5.26 -15.60
N LYS A 233 14.70 -3.94 -15.67
CA LYS A 233 14.64 -3.19 -16.94
C LYS A 233 15.81 -3.54 -17.88
N SER A 234 17.03 -3.61 -17.32
CA SER A 234 18.23 -3.96 -18.07
C SER A 234 18.18 -5.40 -18.62
N ILE A 235 17.67 -6.35 -17.82
CA ILE A 235 17.51 -7.74 -18.24
C ILE A 235 16.49 -7.85 -19.37
N VAL A 236 15.31 -7.24 -19.22
CA VAL A 236 14.27 -7.26 -20.26
C VAL A 236 14.79 -6.67 -21.57
N LYS A 237 15.51 -5.56 -21.51
CA LYS A 237 16.14 -4.96 -22.69
C LYS A 237 17.14 -5.93 -23.35
N GLY A 238 18.05 -6.53 -22.57
CA GLY A 238 19.05 -7.47 -23.12
C GLY A 238 18.43 -8.73 -23.73
N VAL A 239 17.39 -9.27 -23.09
CA VAL A 239 16.63 -10.41 -23.61
C VAL A 239 15.90 -10.01 -24.90
N SER A 240 15.27 -8.85 -24.93
CA SER A 240 14.58 -8.36 -26.14
C SER A 240 15.50 -8.28 -27.34
N GLU A 241 16.69 -7.73 -27.16
CA GLU A 241 17.71 -7.64 -28.20
C GLU A 241 18.20 -9.03 -28.65
N SER A 242 18.44 -9.95 -27.70
CA SER A 242 18.97 -11.28 -27.96
C SER A 242 18.00 -12.20 -28.72
N TYR A 243 16.68 -12.03 -28.46
CA TYR A 243 15.62 -12.83 -29.08
C TYR A 243 14.92 -12.11 -30.22
N GLU A 244 15.34 -10.88 -30.55
CA GLU A 244 14.74 -10.02 -31.56
C GLU A 244 13.21 -9.86 -31.36
N VAL A 245 12.79 -9.62 -30.12
CA VAL A 245 11.40 -9.37 -29.71
C VAL A 245 11.27 -7.96 -29.11
N GLU A 246 10.06 -7.42 -29.13
CA GLU A 246 9.74 -6.20 -28.39
C GLU A 246 9.43 -6.58 -26.93
N GLY A 247 10.15 -6.01 -25.96
CA GLY A 247 9.93 -6.23 -24.53
C GLY A 247 9.61 -4.91 -23.82
N THR A 248 8.56 -4.91 -23.01
CA THR A 248 8.16 -3.77 -22.18
C THR A 248 8.05 -4.15 -20.72
N VAL A 249 8.30 -3.19 -19.83
CA VAL A 249 8.15 -3.32 -18.38
C VAL A 249 7.22 -2.23 -17.90
N GLU A 250 6.11 -2.60 -17.29
CA GLU A 250 5.18 -1.68 -16.64
C GLU A 250 5.28 -1.83 -15.12
N LEU A 251 5.52 -0.71 -14.41
CA LEU A 251 5.47 -0.67 -12.94
C LEU A 251 4.00 -0.56 -12.52
N VAL A 252 3.45 -1.60 -11.90
CA VAL A 252 2.01 -1.67 -11.54
C VAL A 252 1.74 -1.51 -10.06
N GLY A 253 2.79 -1.50 -9.22
CA GLY A 253 2.68 -1.25 -7.79
C GLY A 253 4.04 -0.99 -7.16
N GLN A 254 4.11 -0.12 -6.15
CA GLN A 254 5.34 0.22 -5.47
C GLN A 254 5.11 0.62 -4.01
N ALA A 255 6.03 0.19 -3.13
CA ALA A 255 6.21 0.71 -1.78
C ALA A 255 7.71 0.94 -1.53
N THR A 256 8.05 1.76 -0.54
CA THR A 256 9.44 2.03 -0.17
C THR A 256 9.66 1.78 1.32
N SER A 257 10.90 1.77 1.77
CA SER A 257 11.21 1.83 3.20
C SER A 257 10.96 3.25 3.73
N VAL A 258 10.69 3.34 5.03
CA VAL A 258 10.42 4.61 5.72
C VAL A 258 11.29 4.71 6.97
N ASP A 259 11.85 5.89 7.15
CA ASP A 259 12.37 6.37 8.43
C ASP A 259 11.44 7.50 8.90
N SER A 260 10.78 7.31 10.04
CA SER A 260 9.88 8.31 10.60
C SER A 260 10.64 9.51 11.14
N ASP A 261 10.09 10.71 10.97
CA ASP A 261 10.66 11.92 11.53
C ASP A 261 10.49 11.93 13.07
N PRO A 262 11.56 12.21 13.83
CA PRO A 262 11.51 12.18 15.29
C PRO A 262 10.45 13.08 15.90
N GLU A 263 10.19 14.25 15.29
CA GLU A 263 9.17 15.20 15.77
C GLU A 263 7.76 14.63 15.58
N ALA A 264 7.46 14.01 14.44
CA ALA A 264 6.15 13.39 14.21
C ALA A 264 5.96 12.15 15.11
N THR A 265 7.02 11.36 15.30
CA THR A 265 7.05 10.24 16.26
C THR A 265 6.75 10.72 17.68
N ALA A 266 7.35 11.85 18.11
CA ALA A 266 7.13 12.40 19.43
C ALA A 266 5.68 12.87 19.66
N VAL A 267 5.02 13.40 18.61
CA VAL A 267 3.59 13.78 18.68
C VAL A 267 2.72 12.54 18.98
N VAL A 268 2.94 11.44 18.26
CA VAL A 268 2.18 10.20 18.49
C VAL A 268 2.46 9.61 19.87
N ALA A 269 3.73 9.56 20.28
CA ALA A 269 4.12 9.05 21.60
C ALA A 269 3.48 9.88 22.74
N LYS A 270 3.47 11.20 22.61
CA LYS A 270 2.81 12.10 23.57
C LYS A 270 1.30 11.91 23.61
N ALA A 271 0.66 11.70 22.45
CA ALA A 271 -0.78 11.38 22.39
C ALA A 271 -1.09 10.07 23.12
N ALA A 272 -0.29 9.03 22.92
CA ALA A 272 -0.43 7.75 23.61
C ALA A 272 -0.23 7.91 25.13
N GLU A 273 0.77 8.67 25.58
CA GLU A 273 1.02 8.98 26.98
C GLU A 273 -0.18 9.71 27.61
N THR A 274 -0.72 10.73 26.94
CA THR A 274 -1.88 11.50 27.39
C THR A 274 -3.10 10.61 27.60
N LEU A 275 -3.26 9.60 26.75
CA LEU A 275 -4.36 8.64 26.80
C LEU A 275 -4.05 7.41 27.69
N HIS A 276 -2.86 7.34 28.27
CA HIS A 276 -2.40 6.23 29.08
C HIS A 276 -2.30 4.89 28.32
N TYR A 277 -2.08 4.91 27.01
CA TYR A 277 -1.79 3.73 26.22
C TYR A 277 -0.27 3.44 26.24
N PRO A 278 0.15 2.18 26.51
CA PRO A 278 1.53 1.75 26.28
C PRO A 278 1.92 2.01 24.82
N CYS A 279 3.03 2.72 24.61
CA CYS A 279 3.54 3.05 23.30
C CYS A 279 4.81 2.26 23.00
N LEU A 280 4.78 1.44 21.96
CA LEU A 280 5.92 0.63 21.51
C LEU A 280 6.66 1.41 20.41
N MET A 281 8.00 1.41 20.49
CA MET A 281 8.85 1.95 19.42
C MET A 281 9.33 0.79 18.57
N LEU A 282 8.83 0.68 17.36
CA LEU A 282 9.07 -0.44 16.46
C LEU A 282 10.17 -0.09 15.45
N ASP A 283 11.22 -0.89 15.42
CA ASP A 283 12.36 -0.71 14.51
C ASP A 283 12.19 -1.46 13.18
N HIS A 284 11.15 -2.29 13.08
CA HIS A 284 10.83 -3.02 11.85
C HIS A 284 9.31 -3.16 11.71
N ALA A 285 8.80 -2.83 10.53
CA ALA A 285 7.52 -3.32 10.05
C ALA A 285 7.79 -4.44 9.05
N GLY A 286 7.26 -5.62 9.31
CA GLY A 286 7.57 -6.83 8.52
C GLY A 286 6.92 -6.88 7.14
N ALA A 287 5.99 -5.95 6.84
CA ALA A 287 5.21 -5.89 5.62
C ALA A 287 5.69 -4.77 4.67
N SER A 288 5.15 -4.73 3.47
CA SER A 288 5.24 -3.58 2.56
C SER A 288 3.94 -2.78 2.68
N GLU A 289 4.04 -1.46 2.70
CA GLU A 289 2.93 -0.51 2.87
C GLU A 289 3.12 0.65 1.89
N ASP A 290 2.17 0.90 1.00
CA ASP A 290 2.32 1.93 -0.03
C ASP A 290 2.18 3.36 0.51
N CYS A 291 1.61 3.56 1.72
CA CYS A 291 1.68 4.83 2.44
C CYS A 291 3.11 5.36 2.55
N SER A 292 4.10 4.47 2.54
CA SER A 292 5.52 4.82 2.48
C SER A 292 5.89 5.74 1.30
N ILE A 293 5.17 5.66 0.18
CA ILE A 293 5.33 6.56 -0.97
C ILE A 293 4.84 7.97 -0.63
N LEU A 294 3.73 8.09 0.08
CA LEU A 294 3.22 9.39 0.57
C LEU A 294 4.16 9.98 1.61
N ILE A 295 4.67 9.17 2.55
CA ILE A 295 5.64 9.60 3.56
C ILE A 295 6.92 10.12 2.88
N ARG A 296 7.50 9.35 1.96
CA ARG A 296 8.68 9.78 1.21
C ARG A 296 8.44 11.10 0.47
N ARG A 297 7.30 11.21 -0.24
CA ARG A 297 6.94 12.46 -0.93
C ARG A 297 6.79 13.62 0.03
N ALA A 298 6.16 13.43 1.17
CA ALA A 298 5.99 14.44 2.21
C ALA A 298 7.36 14.88 2.76
N GLN A 299 8.24 13.95 3.11
CA GLN A 299 9.59 14.23 3.60
C GLN A 299 10.47 14.98 2.57
N GLU A 300 10.36 14.65 1.28
CA GLU A 300 11.01 15.40 0.19
C GLU A 300 10.56 16.87 0.13
N LYS A 301 9.41 17.21 0.69
CA LYS A 301 8.86 18.56 0.83
C LYS A 301 9.14 19.21 2.19
N GLY A 302 9.83 18.50 3.08
CA GLY A 302 10.11 18.96 4.44
C GLY A 302 8.98 18.75 5.44
N VAL A 303 7.99 17.95 5.07
CA VAL A 303 6.85 17.59 5.92
C VAL A 303 7.28 16.55 6.96
N LYS A 304 6.99 16.78 8.23
CA LYS A 304 7.27 15.85 9.32
C LYS A 304 6.28 14.69 9.29
N SER A 305 6.78 13.48 9.11
CA SER A 305 5.97 12.33 8.76
C SER A 305 6.27 11.11 9.63
N THR A 306 5.24 10.36 9.99
CA THR A 306 5.38 9.08 10.70
C THR A 306 4.25 8.12 10.34
N PHE A 307 4.45 6.86 10.71
CA PHE A 307 3.42 5.81 10.65
C PHE A 307 3.26 5.18 12.03
N PHE A 308 2.02 5.00 12.47
CA PHE A 308 1.74 4.42 13.76
C PHE A 308 0.69 3.30 13.68
N LEU A 309 0.68 2.45 14.69
CA LEU A 309 -0.24 1.34 14.81
C LEU A 309 -1.13 1.56 16.04
N TRP A 310 -2.40 1.14 15.96
CA TRP A 310 -3.23 0.94 17.13
C TRP A 310 -3.63 -0.54 17.23
N GLY A 311 -3.67 -1.06 18.46
CA GLY A 311 -3.76 -2.49 18.67
C GLY A 311 -5.13 -3.10 18.45
N CYS A 312 -5.12 -4.31 17.97
CA CYS A 312 -6.20 -5.28 18.08
C CYS A 312 -5.62 -6.69 18.28
N ASN A 313 -6.45 -7.65 18.62
CA ASN A 313 -6.06 -9.05 18.64
C ASN A 313 -6.72 -9.75 17.45
N HIS A 314 -5.94 -10.37 16.60
CA HIS A 314 -6.41 -11.08 15.42
C HIS A 314 -5.55 -12.33 15.17
N HIS A 315 -6.02 -13.23 14.31
CA HIS A 315 -5.34 -14.48 13.96
C HIS A 315 -4.35 -14.36 12.80
N GLY A 316 -4.14 -13.14 12.30
CA GLY A 316 -3.31 -12.81 11.14
C GLY A 316 -4.13 -12.11 10.05
N HIS A 317 -3.49 -11.19 9.34
CA HIS A 317 -4.07 -10.52 8.17
C HIS A 317 -4.29 -11.48 7.01
N HIS A 318 -5.16 -11.12 6.06
CA HIS A 318 -5.49 -11.85 4.83
C HIS A 318 -6.06 -13.26 5.07
N ARG A 319 -6.64 -13.50 6.24
CA ARG A 319 -7.28 -14.78 6.58
C ARG A 319 -8.79 -14.67 6.50
N PRO A 320 -9.50 -15.77 6.13
CA PRO A 320 -10.96 -15.78 6.10
C PRO A 320 -11.62 -15.47 7.46
N ASP A 321 -10.94 -15.78 8.55
CA ASP A 321 -11.36 -15.58 9.93
C ASP A 321 -10.77 -14.31 10.58
N PHE A 322 -10.27 -13.37 9.76
CA PHE A 322 -9.82 -12.07 10.27
C PHE A 322 -11.00 -11.33 10.90
N ASP A 323 -10.79 -10.86 12.11
CA ASP A 323 -11.71 -10.02 12.87
C ASP A 323 -10.90 -9.18 13.86
N LEU A 324 -11.43 -8.06 14.24
CA LEU A 324 -10.86 -7.17 15.24
C LEU A 324 -11.90 -6.83 16.30
N GLN A 325 -11.47 -6.47 17.51
CA GLN A 325 -12.38 -6.05 18.57
C GLN A 325 -12.80 -4.60 18.30
N ASP A 326 -13.70 -4.39 17.37
CA ASP A 326 -14.12 -3.09 16.85
C ASP A 326 -14.64 -2.15 17.95
N THR A 327 -15.42 -2.65 18.89
CA THR A 327 -15.98 -1.89 20.04
C THR A 327 -14.92 -1.37 21.01
N GLU A 328 -13.69 -1.90 20.96
CA GLU A 328 -12.58 -1.51 21.82
C GLU A 328 -11.43 -0.87 21.02
N SER A 329 -11.14 -1.42 19.84
CA SER A 329 -10.04 -0.98 18.98
C SER A 329 -10.35 0.36 18.28
N LEU A 330 -11.57 0.55 17.75
CA LEU A 330 -11.97 1.80 17.09
C LEU A 330 -12.01 3.02 18.03
N PRO A 331 -12.52 2.92 19.28
CA PRO A 331 -12.39 4.02 20.25
C PRO A 331 -10.94 4.40 20.53
N CYS A 332 -10.01 3.42 20.60
CA CYS A 332 -8.58 3.68 20.74
C CYS A 332 -8.05 4.47 19.53
N ALA A 333 -8.36 4.03 18.31
CA ALA A 333 -7.97 4.71 17.09
C ALA A 333 -8.45 6.17 17.06
N LEU A 334 -9.76 6.41 17.34
CA LEU A 334 -10.33 7.75 17.35
C LEU A 334 -9.71 8.63 18.44
N ALA A 335 -9.49 8.09 19.64
CA ALA A 335 -8.84 8.82 20.72
C ALA A 335 -7.42 9.25 20.33
N MET A 336 -6.64 8.35 19.73
CA MET A 336 -5.30 8.66 19.22
C MET A 336 -5.34 9.74 18.14
N LEU A 337 -6.17 9.57 17.11
CA LEU A 337 -6.28 10.51 16.00
C LEU A 337 -6.69 11.91 16.47
N THR A 338 -7.71 12.01 17.33
CA THR A 338 -8.18 13.31 17.87
C THR A 338 -7.14 13.97 18.77
N THR A 339 -6.37 13.18 19.54
CA THR A 339 -5.29 13.71 20.39
C THR A 339 -4.12 14.19 19.53
N VAL A 340 -3.74 13.47 18.48
CA VAL A 340 -2.73 13.93 17.51
C VAL A 340 -3.17 15.26 16.86
N VAL A 341 -4.45 15.39 16.46
CA VAL A 341 -4.98 16.68 15.95
C VAL A 341 -4.85 17.79 16.98
N LYS A 342 -5.19 17.53 18.26
CA LYS A 342 -5.03 18.54 19.32
C LYS A 342 -3.58 18.94 19.54
N GLU A 343 -2.64 18.00 19.46
CA GLU A 343 -1.20 18.28 19.59
C GLU A 343 -0.64 19.11 18.41
N THR A 344 -1.16 18.92 17.20
CA THR A 344 -0.68 19.64 16.00
C THR A 344 -1.48 20.93 15.73
N ASN A 345 -2.80 20.90 15.85
CA ASN A 345 -3.72 21.97 15.43
C ASN A 345 -4.54 22.59 16.57
N GLY A 346 -4.39 22.13 17.81
CA GLY A 346 -5.10 22.69 18.97
C GLY A 346 -4.72 24.15 19.23
N ARG A 347 -5.66 24.88 19.87
CA ARG A 347 -5.45 26.28 20.30
C ARG A 347 -4.66 26.36 21.59
#